data_841cf5ed5e9c9a793bee5b1595cc5f3d
#
_entry.id   841cf5ed5e9c9a793bee5b1595cc5f3d
#
_cell.length_a   1.000
_cell.length_b   1.000
_cell.length_c   1.000
_cell.angle_alpha   90.00
_cell.angle_beta   90.00
_cell.angle_gamma   90.00
#
_symmetry.space_group_name_H-M   'P 1'
#
loop_
_entity.id
_entity.type
_entity.pdbx_description
1 polymer ?
#
loop_
_entity_poly.entity_id
_entity_poly.type
_entity_poly.pdbx_seq_one_letter_code
_entity_poly.pdbx_strand_id
1 'polypeptide(L)'
;PPIWIAARDPNSHEFAIANDWDVQVTPLWKGFDEIERLKNIFDDICTKYSDKPKPLSMVLNHCYIGDNDNDIQKGAVAVSKFYNNFGAWFKNNRSVVQGTLDPLTQEELDNNEMCSPNEMKKNQNIGTLNEVIDNIKRYEDLGFDEYSIWIDSHLSIEDKKVFLDRFISDVMPQFQ
;
A
#
# COMPACT_ATOMS: atom_id res chain seq x y z
N PRO A 1 0.28 -1.00 24.63
CA PRO A 1 -0.33 -0.82 23.33
C PRO A 1 0.27 -1.82 22.34
N PRO A 2 -0.48 -2.30 21.34
CA PRO A 2 0.07 -3.15 20.28
C PRO A 2 1.17 -2.40 19.50
N ILE A 3 2.21 -3.13 19.10
CA ILE A 3 3.34 -2.58 18.33
C ILE A 3 3.32 -3.24 16.96
N TRP A 4 3.30 -2.40 15.92
CA TRP A 4 3.36 -2.82 14.53
C TRP A 4 4.70 -2.44 13.91
N ILE A 5 5.35 -3.38 13.25
CA ILE A 5 6.63 -3.17 12.54
C ILE A 5 6.38 -3.22 11.04
N ALA A 6 6.77 -2.15 10.36
CA ALA A 6 6.78 -2.15 8.89
C ALA A 6 7.94 -3.01 8.39
N ALA A 7 7.63 -4.20 7.86
CA ALA A 7 8.60 -5.21 7.46
C ALA A 7 8.54 -5.50 5.96
N ARG A 8 9.71 -5.55 5.30
CA ARG A 8 9.83 -5.86 3.86
C ARG A 8 10.93 -6.86 3.53
N ASP A 9 11.70 -7.27 4.49
CA ASP A 9 12.80 -8.21 4.37
C ASP A 9 12.76 -9.23 5.52
N PRO A 10 13.44 -10.40 5.39
CA PRO A 10 13.41 -11.43 6.41
C PRO A 10 13.86 -10.96 7.80
N ASN A 11 14.85 -10.07 7.87
CA ASN A 11 15.40 -9.64 9.17
C ASN A 11 14.39 -8.77 9.94
N SER A 12 13.68 -7.86 9.25
CA SER A 12 12.66 -7.02 9.89
C SER A 12 11.43 -7.85 10.31
N HIS A 13 11.04 -8.86 9.53
CA HIS A 13 10.01 -9.81 9.97
C HIS A 13 10.46 -10.62 11.19
N GLU A 14 11.67 -11.19 11.16
CA GLU A 14 12.20 -11.95 12.29
C GLU A 14 12.32 -11.08 13.55
N PHE A 15 12.77 -9.84 13.41
CA PHE A 15 12.84 -8.90 14.52
C PHE A 15 11.48 -8.66 15.17
N ALA A 16 10.43 -8.45 14.38
CA ALA A 16 9.08 -8.26 14.89
C ALA A 16 8.56 -9.52 15.61
N ILE A 17 8.60 -10.67 14.94
CA ILE A 17 8.04 -11.94 15.43
C ILE A 17 8.79 -12.43 16.68
N ALA A 18 10.12 -12.29 16.71
CA ALA A 18 10.93 -12.67 17.87
C ALA A 18 10.59 -11.83 19.12
N ASN A 19 10.06 -10.63 18.97
CA ASN A 19 9.66 -9.73 20.06
C ASN A 19 8.15 -9.71 20.34
N ASP A 20 7.37 -10.64 19.76
CA ASP A 20 5.90 -10.73 19.87
C ASP A 20 5.18 -9.44 19.41
N TRP A 21 5.68 -8.82 18.33
CA TRP A 21 5.10 -7.64 17.69
C TRP A 21 4.44 -7.99 16.36
N ASP A 22 3.42 -7.23 16.02
CA ASP A 22 2.65 -7.40 14.79
C ASP A 22 3.41 -6.88 13.56
N VAL A 23 3.07 -7.38 12.39
CA VAL A 23 3.77 -7.07 11.14
C VAL A 23 2.86 -6.37 10.15
N GLN A 24 3.30 -5.21 9.66
CA GLN A 24 2.70 -4.49 8.56
C GLN A 24 3.57 -4.61 7.31
N VAL A 25 2.96 -5.00 6.19
CA VAL A 25 3.63 -5.03 4.88
C VAL A 25 3.00 -4.05 3.91
N THR A 26 3.78 -3.59 2.94
CA THR A 26 3.29 -2.75 1.84
C THR A 26 3.98 -3.16 0.54
N PRO A 27 3.26 -3.25 -0.60
CA PRO A 27 3.87 -3.56 -1.89
C PRO A 27 4.71 -2.41 -2.42
N LEU A 28 4.57 -1.19 -1.88
CA LEU A 28 5.03 0.05 -2.51
C LEU A 28 4.43 0.18 -3.91
N TRP A 29 5.25 0.45 -4.93
CA TRP A 29 4.80 0.52 -6.34
C TRP A 29 4.70 -0.85 -7.03
N LYS A 30 5.00 -1.94 -6.33
CA LYS A 30 4.87 -3.31 -6.83
C LYS A 30 3.46 -3.83 -6.57
N GLY A 31 3.06 -4.86 -7.27
CA GLY A 31 1.72 -5.41 -7.19
C GLY A 31 1.55 -6.54 -6.18
N PHE A 32 0.53 -7.36 -6.46
CA PHE A 32 0.11 -8.48 -5.63
C PHE A 32 1.22 -9.50 -5.38
N ASP A 33 2.06 -9.81 -6.38
CA ASP A 33 3.16 -10.76 -6.23
C ASP A 33 4.14 -10.36 -5.12
N GLU A 34 4.34 -9.06 -4.90
CA GLU A 34 5.17 -8.58 -3.79
C GLU A 34 4.49 -8.81 -2.44
N ILE A 35 3.17 -8.64 -2.34
CA ILE A 35 2.41 -8.94 -1.13
C ILE A 35 2.49 -10.44 -0.81
N GLU A 36 2.29 -11.31 -1.81
CA GLU A 36 2.42 -12.75 -1.67
C GLU A 36 3.83 -13.14 -1.19
N ARG A 37 4.88 -12.56 -1.79
CA ARG A 37 6.27 -12.78 -1.35
C ARG A 37 6.49 -12.37 0.12
N LEU A 38 5.94 -11.21 0.53
CA LEU A 38 6.07 -10.72 1.91
C LEU A 38 5.28 -11.60 2.90
N LYS A 39 4.12 -12.11 2.49
CA LYS A 39 3.34 -13.05 3.30
C LYS A 39 4.07 -14.38 3.48
N ASN A 40 4.69 -14.91 2.43
CA ASN A 40 5.49 -16.13 2.52
C ASN A 40 6.66 -15.95 3.50
N ILE A 41 7.36 -14.81 3.49
CA ILE A 41 8.41 -14.50 4.48
C ILE A 41 7.83 -14.51 5.91
N PHE A 42 6.70 -13.88 6.12
CA PHE A 42 6.03 -13.85 7.42
C PHE A 42 5.69 -15.26 7.92
N ASP A 43 5.07 -16.09 7.09
CA ASP A 43 4.64 -17.44 7.45
C ASP A 43 5.85 -18.38 7.70
N ASP A 44 6.90 -18.28 6.89
CA ASP A 44 8.15 -19.04 7.10
C ASP A 44 8.79 -18.71 8.46
N ILE A 45 8.81 -17.42 8.82
CA ILE A 45 9.38 -17.00 10.10
C ILE A 45 8.46 -17.39 11.26
N CYS A 46 7.14 -17.26 11.13
CA CYS A 46 6.21 -17.77 12.13
C CYS A 46 6.40 -19.28 12.38
N THR A 47 6.66 -20.04 11.34
CA THR A 47 6.97 -21.47 11.45
C THR A 47 8.25 -21.73 12.26
N LYS A 48 9.28 -20.88 12.08
CA LYS A 48 10.53 -20.94 12.85
C LYS A 48 10.31 -20.63 14.35
N TYR A 49 9.33 -19.79 14.67
CA TYR A 49 8.95 -19.40 16.03
C TYR A 49 7.61 -20.03 16.46
N SER A 50 7.39 -21.29 16.10
CA SER A 50 6.12 -22.01 16.33
C SER A 50 5.78 -22.23 17.82
N ASP A 51 6.72 -22.01 18.72
CA ASP A 51 6.51 -22.02 20.18
C ASP A 51 5.88 -20.72 20.71
N LYS A 52 5.78 -19.67 19.87
CA LYS A 52 5.17 -18.39 20.20
C LYS A 52 3.76 -18.23 19.58
N PRO A 53 2.90 -17.37 20.18
CA PRO A 53 1.67 -16.97 19.50
C PRO A 53 1.97 -16.34 18.15
N LYS A 54 1.21 -16.70 17.12
CA LYS A 54 1.33 -16.05 15.80
C LYS A 54 0.88 -14.58 15.93
N PRO A 55 1.75 -13.61 15.59
CA PRO A 55 1.36 -12.21 15.59
C PRO A 55 0.39 -11.89 14.45
N LEU A 56 -0.30 -10.75 14.53
CA LEU A 56 -1.15 -10.26 13.45
C LEU A 56 -0.31 -9.77 12.27
N SER A 57 -0.89 -9.90 11.09
CA SER A 57 -0.31 -9.42 9.83
C SER A 57 -1.27 -8.47 9.12
N MET A 58 -0.75 -7.33 8.64
CA MET A 58 -1.53 -6.28 8.00
C MET A 58 -0.95 -5.92 6.63
N VAL A 59 -1.82 -5.72 5.65
CA VAL A 59 -1.47 -5.08 4.37
C VAL A 59 -1.81 -3.60 4.44
N LEU A 60 -0.81 -2.74 4.19
CA LEU A 60 -1.01 -1.31 3.92
C LEU A 60 -0.88 -1.06 2.42
N ASN A 61 -1.93 -0.58 1.78
CA ASN A 61 -1.91 -0.30 0.35
C ASN A 61 -2.65 0.99 0.00
N HIS A 62 -2.24 1.67 -1.09
CA HIS A 62 -3.05 2.73 -1.67
C HIS A 62 -4.36 2.13 -2.22
N CYS A 63 -5.46 2.82 -1.92
CA CYS A 63 -6.78 2.42 -2.33
C CYS A 63 -7.56 3.61 -2.90
N TYR A 64 -8.28 3.38 -3.99
CA TYR A 64 -9.19 4.38 -4.55
C TYR A 64 -10.33 3.70 -5.33
N ILE A 65 -11.56 4.18 -5.11
CA ILE A 65 -12.77 3.67 -5.75
C ILE A 65 -13.27 4.73 -6.74
N GLY A 66 -13.28 4.41 -8.03
CA GLY A 66 -13.82 5.26 -9.07
C GLY A 66 -15.14 4.72 -9.66
N ASP A 67 -16.01 5.62 -10.13
CA ASP A 67 -17.30 5.25 -10.75
C ASP A 67 -17.19 4.97 -12.24
N ASN A 68 -16.13 5.44 -12.87
CA ASN A 68 -15.86 5.29 -14.30
C ASN A 68 -14.35 5.38 -14.57
N ASP A 69 -13.94 5.08 -15.81
CA ASP A 69 -12.52 5.06 -16.18
C ASP A 69 -11.79 6.38 -15.93
N ASN A 70 -12.43 7.53 -16.12
CA ASN A 70 -11.82 8.84 -15.88
C ASN A 70 -11.55 9.05 -14.39
N ASP A 71 -12.47 8.64 -13.54
CA ASP A 71 -12.35 8.73 -12.10
C ASP A 71 -11.28 7.77 -11.56
N ILE A 72 -11.28 6.52 -12.03
CA ILE A 72 -10.22 5.55 -11.74
C ILE A 72 -8.85 6.09 -12.17
N GLN A 73 -8.76 6.68 -13.37
CA GLN A 73 -7.53 7.29 -13.87
C GLN A 73 -7.06 8.46 -12.97
N LYS A 74 -7.97 9.26 -12.44
CA LYS A 74 -7.65 10.32 -11.48
C LYS A 74 -6.95 9.76 -10.23
N GLY A 75 -7.48 8.67 -9.66
CA GLY A 75 -6.84 7.97 -8.53
C GLY A 75 -5.45 7.43 -8.89
N ALA A 76 -5.32 6.80 -10.05
CA ALA A 76 -4.06 6.26 -10.54
C ALA A 76 -2.99 7.35 -10.75
N VAL A 77 -3.36 8.51 -11.32
CA VAL A 77 -2.47 9.68 -11.48
C VAL A 77 -2.02 10.23 -10.12
N ALA A 78 -2.93 10.31 -9.15
CA ALA A 78 -2.60 10.81 -7.82
C ALA A 78 -1.58 9.91 -7.11
N VAL A 79 -1.77 8.60 -7.17
CA VAL A 79 -0.85 7.62 -6.58
C VAL A 79 0.47 7.55 -7.35
N SER A 80 0.45 7.68 -8.67
CA SER A 80 1.64 7.82 -9.51
C SER A 80 2.52 8.99 -9.05
N LYS A 81 1.92 10.17 -8.87
CA LYS A 81 2.63 11.36 -8.35
C LYS A 81 3.22 11.11 -6.96
N PHE A 82 2.46 10.45 -6.08
CA PHE A 82 2.96 10.09 -4.76
C PHE A 82 4.23 9.24 -4.86
N TYR A 83 4.21 8.12 -5.57
CA TYR A 83 5.37 7.22 -5.65
C TYR A 83 6.55 7.81 -6.40
N ASN A 84 6.32 8.66 -7.39
CA ASN A 84 7.39 9.39 -8.06
C ASN A 84 8.13 10.33 -7.08
N ASN A 85 7.37 11.13 -6.30
CA ASN A 85 7.95 12.03 -5.29
C ASN A 85 8.61 11.25 -4.15
N PHE A 86 7.99 10.18 -3.68
CA PHE A 86 8.55 9.29 -2.66
C PHE A 86 9.86 8.65 -3.14
N GLY A 87 9.90 8.16 -4.39
CA GLY A 87 11.09 7.59 -4.99
C GLY A 87 12.24 8.61 -5.16
N ALA A 88 11.93 9.84 -5.53
CA ALA A 88 12.92 10.92 -5.65
C ALA A 88 13.52 11.26 -4.28
N TRP A 89 12.71 11.32 -3.23
CA TRP A 89 13.17 11.51 -1.86
C TRP A 89 14.03 10.33 -1.38
N PHE A 90 13.60 9.11 -1.63
CA PHE A 90 14.30 7.90 -1.16
C PHE A 90 15.66 7.71 -1.83
N LYS A 91 15.78 8.06 -3.12
CA LYS A 91 17.04 7.97 -3.88
C LYS A 91 18.06 9.03 -3.46
N ASN A 92 17.63 10.04 -2.72
CA ASN A 92 18.46 11.15 -2.23
C ASN A 92 19.34 11.80 -3.33
N ASN A 93 18.82 11.89 -4.55
CA ASN A 93 19.51 12.43 -5.71
C ASN A 93 19.19 13.91 -5.98
N ARG A 94 18.48 14.56 -5.04
CA ARG A 94 18.10 15.97 -5.08
C ARG A 94 18.58 16.70 -3.85
N SER A 95 18.94 17.97 -4.02
CA SER A 95 19.27 18.84 -2.89
C SER A 95 18.04 19.09 -2.02
N VAL A 96 18.22 18.99 -0.71
CA VAL A 96 17.19 19.35 0.26
C VAL A 96 17.45 20.78 0.73
N VAL A 97 16.50 21.69 0.53
CA VAL A 97 16.57 23.07 0.97
C VAL A 97 15.46 23.33 1.97
N GLN A 98 15.80 23.69 3.21
CA GLN A 98 14.86 23.93 4.29
C GLN A 98 13.84 22.80 4.51
N GLY A 99 14.27 21.55 4.38
CA GLY A 99 13.41 20.37 4.56
C GLY A 99 12.52 20.02 3.36
N THR A 100 12.64 20.73 2.26
CA THR A 100 11.89 20.47 1.02
C THR A 100 12.81 20.04 -0.12
N LEU A 101 12.29 19.16 -0.98
CA LEU A 101 12.89 18.80 -2.26
C LEU A 101 12.28 19.65 -3.39
N ASP A 102 13.05 19.93 -4.41
CA ASP A 102 12.50 20.52 -5.62
C ASP A 102 11.43 19.60 -6.23
N PRO A 103 10.30 20.15 -6.70
CA PRO A 103 9.28 19.36 -7.37
C PRO A 103 9.85 18.61 -8.58
N LEU A 104 9.34 17.43 -8.85
CA LEU A 104 9.63 16.71 -10.09
C LEU A 104 9.06 17.47 -11.29
N THR A 105 9.83 17.55 -12.37
CA THR A 105 9.35 18.06 -13.64
C THR A 105 8.36 17.07 -14.28
N GLN A 106 7.53 17.55 -15.21
CA GLN A 106 6.63 16.67 -15.94
C GLN A 106 7.39 15.60 -16.72
N GLU A 107 8.53 15.94 -17.31
CA GLU A 107 9.40 15.00 -18.03
C GLU A 107 9.92 13.87 -17.09
N GLU A 108 10.30 14.20 -15.86
CA GLU A 108 10.74 13.20 -14.87
C GLU A 108 9.60 12.28 -14.46
N LEU A 109 8.37 12.79 -14.35
CA LEU A 109 7.18 12.00 -14.07
C LEU A 109 6.85 11.05 -15.22
N ASP A 110 6.92 11.54 -16.47
CA ASP A 110 6.57 10.79 -17.67
C ASP A 110 7.59 9.70 -18.00
N ASN A 111 8.86 9.92 -17.67
CA ASN A 111 9.94 8.97 -17.91
C ASN A 111 10.05 7.84 -16.88
N ASN A 112 9.28 7.86 -15.80
CA ASN A 112 9.29 6.79 -14.81
C ASN A 112 8.18 5.78 -15.06
N GLU A 113 8.38 4.88 -16.01
CA GLU A 113 7.43 3.83 -16.39
C GLU A 113 6.95 3.00 -15.18
N MET A 114 7.86 2.69 -14.25
CA MET A 114 7.57 1.87 -13.06
C MET A 114 6.49 2.47 -12.15
N CYS A 115 6.39 3.79 -12.10
CA CYS A 115 5.38 4.51 -11.33
C CYS A 115 4.36 5.21 -12.24
N SER A 116 4.23 4.81 -13.50
CA SER A 116 3.21 5.37 -14.40
C SER A 116 1.80 5.14 -13.86
N PRO A 117 0.80 5.97 -14.21
CA PRO A 117 -0.57 5.76 -13.78
C PRO A 117 -1.12 4.38 -14.14
N ASN A 118 -0.74 3.82 -15.29
CA ASN A 118 -1.16 2.47 -15.70
C ASN A 118 -0.58 1.39 -14.79
N GLU A 119 0.69 1.50 -14.41
CA GLU A 119 1.29 0.58 -13.43
C GLU A 119 0.67 0.75 -12.04
N MET A 120 0.35 1.96 -11.63
CA MET A 120 -0.33 2.18 -10.36
C MET A 120 -1.75 1.58 -10.34
N LYS A 121 -2.51 1.75 -11.42
CA LYS A 121 -3.82 1.09 -11.56
C LYS A 121 -3.71 -0.43 -11.46
N LYS A 122 -2.68 -1.03 -12.05
CA LYS A 122 -2.43 -2.48 -12.03
C LYS A 122 -1.97 -2.99 -10.65
N ASN A 123 -1.09 -2.22 -9.98
CA ASN A 123 -0.32 -2.68 -8.84
C ASN A 123 -0.89 -2.23 -7.48
N GLN A 124 -1.82 -1.27 -7.48
CA GLN A 124 -2.47 -0.76 -6.28
C GLN A 124 -3.96 -1.11 -6.27
N ASN A 125 -4.62 -0.93 -5.15
CA ASN A 125 -6.04 -1.24 -5.06
C ASN A 125 -6.90 -0.07 -5.59
N ILE A 126 -6.80 0.16 -6.90
CA ILE A 126 -7.47 1.27 -7.62
C ILE A 126 -8.38 0.68 -8.69
N GLY A 127 -9.68 0.92 -8.57
CA GLY A 127 -10.66 0.37 -9.50
C GLY A 127 -12.10 0.74 -9.17
N THR A 128 -13.03 0.01 -9.75
CA THR A 128 -14.44 0.03 -9.36
C THR A 128 -14.63 -0.53 -7.95
N LEU A 129 -15.79 -0.30 -7.35
CA LEU A 129 -16.13 -0.85 -6.03
C LEU A 129 -15.90 -2.37 -5.96
N ASN A 130 -16.39 -3.11 -6.95
CA ASN A 130 -16.26 -4.57 -6.98
C ASN A 130 -14.79 -5.01 -7.10
N GLU A 131 -14.00 -4.38 -7.96
CA GLU A 131 -12.58 -4.68 -8.11
C GLU A 131 -11.81 -4.43 -6.81
N VAL A 132 -12.12 -3.34 -6.09
CA VAL A 132 -11.51 -3.03 -4.80
C VAL A 132 -11.86 -4.08 -3.76
N ILE A 133 -13.13 -4.50 -3.66
CA ILE A 133 -13.58 -5.55 -2.75
C ILE A 133 -12.90 -6.88 -3.09
N ASP A 134 -12.87 -7.27 -4.36
CA ASP A 134 -12.25 -8.52 -4.80
C ASP A 134 -10.74 -8.55 -4.53
N ASN A 135 -10.05 -7.42 -4.68
CA ASN A 135 -8.64 -7.33 -4.31
C ASN A 135 -8.41 -7.47 -2.79
N ILE A 136 -9.28 -6.91 -1.95
CA ILE A 136 -9.15 -7.08 -0.49
C ILE A 136 -9.41 -8.53 -0.10
N LYS A 137 -10.40 -9.20 -0.71
CA LYS A 137 -10.64 -10.64 -0.51
C LYS A 137 -9.40 -11.49 -0.86
N ARG A 138 -8.67 -11.13 -1.92
CA ARG A 138 -7.41 -11.84 -2.25
C ARG A 138 -6.36 -11.72 -1.15
N TYR A 139 -6.30 -10.59 -0.42
CA TYR A 139 -5.41 -10.46 0.74
C TYR A 139 -5.90 -11.28 1.94
N GLU A 140 -7.23 -11.32 2.16
CA GLU A 140 -7.85 -12.19 3.16
C GLU A 140 -7.56 -13.67 2.84
N ASP A 141 -7.70 -14.10 1.59
CA ASP A 141 -7.40 -15.46 1.12
C ASP A 141 -5.92 -15.85 1.32
N LEU A 142 -4.99 -14.88 1.25
CA LEU A 142 -3.60 -15.09 1.62
C LEU A 142 -3.40 -15.25 3.14
N GLY A 143 -4.42 -14.97 3.95
CA GLY A 143 -4.37 -15.07 5.41
C GLY A 143 -3.75 -13.87 6.10
N PHE A 144 -3.96 -12.66 5.57
CA PHE A 144 -3.74 -11.43 6.31
C PHE A 144 -4.91 -11.17 7.27
N ASP A 145 -4.60 -10.67 8.45
CA ASP A 145 -5.57 -10.42 9.51
C ASP A 145 -6.22 -9.04 9.36
N GLU A 146 -5.50 -8.06 8.80
CA GLU A 146 -5.97 -6.68 8.64
C GLU A 146 -5.61 -6.09 7.28
N TYR A 147 -6.48 -5.22 6.76
CA TYR A 147 -6.24 -4.37 5.60
C TYR A 147 -6.33 -2.91 6.00
N SER A 148 -5.24 -2.18 5.77
CA SER A 148 -5.14 -0.75 6.06
C SER A 148 -5.03 0.05 4.75
N ILE A 149 -5.82 1.11 4.64
CA ILE A 149 -5.80 1.99 3.47
C ILE A 149 -4.80 3.13 3.65
N TRP A 150 -3.94 3.32 2.65
CA TRP A 150 -3.05 4.47 2.58
C TRP A 150 -3.73 5.59 1.77
N ILE A 151 -4.24 6.60 2.48
CA ILE A 151 -4.99 7.71 1.86
C ILE A 151 -4.11 8.91 1.49
N ASP A 152 -2.84 8.91 1.91
CA ASP A 152 -1.92 10.00 1.62
C ASP A 152 -1.43 9.91 0.17
N SER A 153 -2.17 10.59 -0.70
CA SER A 153 -1.92 10.69 -2.14
C SER A 153 -2.09 12.15 -2.58
N HIS A 154 -1.86 12.44 -3.85
CA HIS A 154 -2.07 13.78 -4.43
C HIS A 154 -3.54 14.10 -4.76
N LEU A 155 -4.50 13.41 -4.14
CA LEU A 155 -5.91 13.76 -4.20
C LEU A 155 -6.22 14.98 -3.32
N SER A 156 -7.26 15.74 -3.68
CA SER A 156 -7.79 16.80 -2.84
C SER A 156 -8.35 16.24 -1.52
N ILE A 157 -8.48 17.08 -0.51
CA ILE A 157 -9.09 16.67 0.78
C ILE A 157 -10.55 16.26 0.57
N GLU A 158 -11.26 16.92 -0.32
CA GLU A 158 -12.65 16.62 -0.68
C GLU A 158 -12.74 15.23 -1.30
N ASP A 159 -11.88 14.91 -2.26
CA ASP A 159 -11.83 13.58 -2.89
C ASP A 159 -11.50 12.49 -1.87
N LYS A 160 -10.55 12.76 -0.96
CA LYS A 160 -10.20 11.82 0.11
C LYS A 160 -11.38 11.55 1.05
N LYS A 161 -12.16 12.56 1.41
CA LYS A 161 -13.36 12.40 2.23
C LYS A 161 -14.43 11.57 1.52
N VAL A 162 -14.74 11.90 0.26
CA VAL A 162 -15.71 11.14 -0.56
C VAL A 162 -15.28 9.68 -0.66
N PHE A 163 -14.00 9.41 -0.92
CA PHE A 163 -13.46 8.06 -0.96
C PHE A 163 -13.61 7.34 0.39
N LEU A 164 -13.28 8.00 1.52
CA LEU A 164 -13.39 7.39 2.85
C LEU A 164 -14.83 7.07 3.22
N ASP A 165 -15.76 7.99 2.97
CA ASP A 165 -17.19 7.76 3.24
C ASP A 165 -17.68 6.54 2.46
N ARG A 166 -17.28 6.42 1.19
CA ARG A 166 -17.63 5.29 0.35
C ARG A 166 -16.96 3.99 0.80
N PHE A 167 -15.69 4.04 1.18
CA PHE A 167 -15.00 2.86 1.72
C PHE A 167 -15.68 2.34 3.00
N ILE A 168 -16.05 3.23 3.90
CA ILE A 168 -16.74 2.89 5.15
C ILE A 168 -18.13 2.32 4.88
N SER A 169 -18.91 2.92 3.96
CA SER A 169 -20.29 2.51 3.71
C SER A 169 -20.41 1.23 2.87
N ASP A 170 -19.53 1.05 1.88
CA ASP A 170 -19.74 0.06 0.83
C ASP A 170 -18.72 -1.10 0.89
N VAL A 171 -17.50 -0.84 1.38
CA VAL A 171 -16.43 -1.85 1.45
C VAL A 171 -16.37 -2.52 2.81
N MET A 172 -16.22 -1.74 3.89
CA MET A 172 -16.04 -2.31 5.24
C MET A 172 -17.11 -3.32 5.65
N PRO A 173 -18.42 -3.14 5.31
CA PRO A 173 -19.44 -4.12 5.68
C PRO A 173 -19.29 -5.49 5.01
N GLN A 174 -18.44 -5.62 3.99
CA GLN A 174 -18.20 -6.90 3.30
C GLN A 174 -17.22 -7.80 4.06
N PHE A 175 -16.55 -7.28 5.10
CA PHE A 175 -15.48 -7.93 5.86
C PHE A 175 -15.75 -7.97 7.38
N GLN A 176 -17.04 -7.88 7.79
CA GLN A 176 -17.48 -7.93 9.20
C GLN A 176 -18.12 -9.27 9.56
#